data_2546647a06c78699a3649bd31110aa62
#
_entry.id   2546647a06c78699a3649bd31110aa62
#
_cell.length_a   1.000
_cell.length_b   1.000
_cell.length_c   1.000
_cell.angle_alpha   90.00
_cell.angle_beta   90.00
_cell.angle_gamma   90.00
#
_symmetry.space_group_name_H-M   'P 1'
#
loop_
_entity.id
_entity.type
_entity.pdbx_description
1 polymer ?
#
loop_
_entity_poly.entity_id
_entity_poly.type
_entity_poly.pdbx_seq_one_letter_code
_entity_poly.pdbx_strand_id
1 'polypeptide(L)'
;YHTGNGRIVYGGGGITPDIFVPEDTLGMTSYFKEASMSGLILQFAFTYTDDNRPKLNNFKEMMELADYLDSQDMVEKFVSYADKRGLKRRNLLIKKSHKLLDRVIDSRIIYNMLDEQAWTQYINLDDPVIKKTLDVFENHAAFPKKPEPAKKRAAKKAKIAMANTPYNYSSLHHNNCMIANA
;
A
#
# COMPACT_ATOMS: atom_id res chain seq x y z
N TYR A 1 11.51 -9.76 -28.38
CA TYR A 1 12.97 -9.80 -28.32
C TYR A 1 13.42 -10.95 -27.43
N HIS A 2 14.63 -11.47 -27.68
CA HIS A 2 15.26 -12.47 -26.83
C HIS A 2 16.49 -11.86 -26.16
N THR A 3 16.64 -12.10 -24.86
CA THR A 3 17.91 -11.76 -24.18
C THR A 3 19.03 -12.74 -24.59
N GLY A 4 20.28 -12.40 -24.31
CA GLY A 4 21.41 -13.28 -24.55
C GLY A 4 21.31 -14.68 -23.95
N ASN A 5 20.50 -14.82 -22.88
CA ASN A 5 20.21 -16.09 -22.22
C ASN A 5 18.90 -16.76 -22.74
N GLY A 6 18.38 -16.33 -23.89
CA GLY A 6 17.18 -16.90 -24.51
C GLY A 6 15.85 -16.56 -23.86
N ARG A 7 15.80 -15.63 -22.92
CA ARG A 7 14.54 -15.16 -22.29
C ARG A 7 13.78 -14.26 -23.26
N ILE A 8 12.47 -14.52 -23.40
CA ILE A 8 11.59 -13.68 -24.22
C ILE A 8 11.20 -12.43 -23.41
N VAL A 9 11.45 -11.26 -23.98
CA VAL A 9 10.98 -9.96 -23.47
C VAL A 9 10.08 -9.31 -24.52
N TYR A 10 8.97 -8.76 -24.07
CA TYR A 10 7.98 -8.11 -24.93
C TYR A 10 8.28 -6.62 -24.98
N GLY A 11 8.26 -6.03 -26.18
CA GLY A 11 8.38 -4.59 -26.37
C GLY A 11 7.03 -3.91 -26.46
N GLY A 12 6.99 -2.58 -26.26
CA GLY A 12 5.81 -1.76 -26.54
C GLY A 12 4.98 -1.32 -25.36
N GLY A 13 5.30 -1.67 -24.12
CA GLY A 13 4.50 -1.31 -22.95
C GLY A 13 5.28 -1.17 -21.63
N GLY A 14 6.59 -0.93 -21.71
CA GLY A 14 7.46 -0.92 -20.53
C GLY A 14 7.90 -2.32 -20.08
N ILE A 15 8.57 -2.39 -18.95
CA ILE A 15 9.07 -3.63 -18.35
C ILE A 15 8.01 -4.19 -17.40
N THR A 16 7.50 -5.39 -17.71
CA THR A 16 6.60 -6.11 -16.80
C THR A 16 7.42 -6.91 -15.80
N PRO A 17 7.26 -6.73 -14.49
CA PRO A 17 7.97 -7.50 -13.49
C PRO A 17 7.56 -8.97 -13.51
N ASP A 18 8.49 -9.87 -13.18
CA ASP A 18 8.20 -11.31 -13.06
C ASP A 18 7.33 -11.61 -11.84
N ILE A 19 7.50 -10.84 -10.78
CA ILE A 19 6.73 -10.93 -9.54
C ILE A 19 6.03 -9.59 -9.33
N PHE A 20 4.71 -9.62 -9.34
CA PHE A 20 3.89 -8.44 -9.09
C PHE A 20 3.47 -8.41 -7.62
N VAL A 21 3.74 -7.29 -6.96
CA VAL A 21 3.25 -6.99 -5.61
C VAL A 21 2.25 -5.86 -5.73
N PRO A 22 0.96 -6.10 -5.40
CA PRO A 22 -0.05 -5.04 -5.47
C PRO A 22 0.19 -4.00 -4.38
N GLU A 23 -0.07 -2.74 -4.69
CA GLU A 23 -0.07 -1.66 -3.70
C GLU A 23 -1.28 -1.79 -2.78
N ASP A 24 -1.07 -1.70 -1.46
CA ASP A 24 -2.17 -1.66 -0.49
C ASP A 24 -2.73 -0.23 -0.40
N THR A 25 -3.90 -0.03 -0.96
CA THR A 25 -4.61 1.26 -0.94
C THR A 25 -5.72 1.35 0.10
N LEU A 26 -5.94 0.30 0.90
CA LEU A 26 -7.07 0.21 1.84
C LEU A 26 -7.07 1.34 2.90
N GLY A 27 -5.89 1.80 3.30
CA GLY A 27 -5.74 2.91 4.25
C GLY A 27 -5.86 4.31 3.64
N MET A 28 -5.92 4.45 2.32
CA MET A 28 -5.96 5.75 1.63
C MET A 28 -7.36 6.38 1.62
N THR A 29 -7.90 6.71 2.78
CA THR A 29 -9.20 7.39 2.91
C THR A 29 -9.13 8.85 2.48
N SER A 30 -10.29 9.49 2.27
CA SER A 30 -10.35 10.94 1.98
C SER A 30 -9.79 11.77 3.14
N TYR A 31 -9.96 11.33 4.41
CA TYR A 31 -9.35 11.99 5.56
C TYR A 31 -7.83 11.98 5.47
N PHE A 32 -7.23 10.81 5.19
CA PHE A 32 -5.77 10.70 5.00
C PHE A 32 -5.27 11.57 3.85
N LYS A 33 -5.97 11.54 2.71
CA LYS A 33 -5.59 12.37 1.55
C LYS A 33 -5.62 13.86 1.87
N GLU A 34 -6.68 14.36 2.51
CA GLU A 34 -6.78 15.75 2.93
C GLU A 34 -5.68 16.12 3.92
N ALA A 35 -5.41 15.28 4.93
CA ALA A 35 -4.35 15.48 5.91
C ALA A 35 -2.97 15.57 5.27
N SER A 36 -2.71 14.72 4.27
CA SER A 36 -1.43 14.70 3.55
C SER A 36 -1.29 15.88 2.60
N MET A 37 -2.32 16.18 1.80
CA MET A 37 -2.28 17.26 0.80
C MET A 37 -2.25 18.66 1.43
N SER A 38 -2.88 18.84 2.59
CA SER A 38 -2.82 20.10 3.36
C SER A 38 -1.50 20.31 4.10
N GLY A 39 -0.60 19.32 4.12
CA GLY A 39 0.64 19.37 4.86
C GLY A 39 0.50 19.25 6.38
N LEU A 40 -0.71 18.98 6.90
CA LEU A 40 -0.98 18.93 8.34
C LEU A 40 -0.18 17.83 9.05
N ILE A 41 0.06 16.70 8.38
CA ILE A 41 0.88 15.61 8.95
C ILE A 41 2.31 16.10 9.18
N LEU A 42 2.91 16.78 8.19
CA LEU A 42 4.26 17.31 8.31
C LEU A 42 4.37 18.38 9.40
N GLN A 43 3.40 19.31 9.44
CA GLN A 43 3.35 20.35 10.45
C GLN A 43 3.21 19.78 11.87
N PHE A 44 2.34 18.77 12.03
CA PHE A 44 2.18 18.09 13.31
C PHE A 44 3.47 17.39 13.75
N ALA A 45 4.08 16.60 12.87
CA ALA A 45 5.31 15.90 13.18
C ALA A 45 6.43 16.85 13.58
N PHE A 46 6.56 17.97 12.87
CA PHE A 46 7.54 19.02 13.21
C PHE A 46 7.24 19.65 14.59
N THR A 47 6.00 20.09 14.82
CA THR A 47 5.59 20.68 16.09
C THR A 47 5.79 19.72 17.25
N TYR A 48 5.34 18.46 17.09
CA TYR A 48 5.51 17.44 18.12
C TYR A 48 6.99 17.18 18.44
N THR A 49 7.82 17.10 17.39
CA THR A 49 9.27 16.92 17.55
C THR A 49 9.88 18.08 18.36
N ASP A 50 9.56 19.31 18.04
CA ASP A 50 10.12 20.49 18.72
C ASP A 50 9.64 20.56 20.19
N ASP A 51 8.36 20.36 20.43
CA ASP A 51 7.77 20.41 21.78
C ASP A 51 8.32 19.31 22.69
N ASN A 52 8.71 18.16 22.13
CA ASN A 52 9.18 17.00 22.88
C ASN A 52 10.68 16.72 22.71
N ARG A 53 11.42 17.58 22.05
CA ARG A 53 12.85 17.41 21.73
C ARG A 53 13.72 17.00 22.93
N PRO A 54 13.57 17.57 24.15
CA PRO A 54 14.37 17.14 25.31
C PRO A 54 14.19 15.68 25.66
N LYS A 55 12.99 15.13 25.48
CA LYS A 55 12.69 13.72 25.74
C LYS A 55 13.12 12.84 24.57
N LEU A 56 12.83 13.24 23.34
CA LEU A 56 13.13 12.49 22.13
C LEU A 56 14.65 12.35 21.90
N ASN A 57 15.46 13.31 22.34
CA ASN A 57 16.92 13.26 22.25
C ASN A 57 17.56 12.08 23.02
N ASN A 58 16.82 11.42 23.92
CA ASN A 58 17.31 10.26 24.63
C ASN A 58 17.35 8.98 23.75
N PHE A 59 16.57 8.96 22.67
CA PHE A 59 16.54 7.85 21.74
C PHE A 59 17.60 8.06 20.65
N LYS A 60 18.49 7.09 20.47
CA LYS A 60 19.56 7.14 19.48
C LYS A 60 19.35 6.10 18.36
N GLU A 61 18.62 5.05 18.69
CA GLU A 61 18.31 3.98 17.75
C GLU A 61 16.88 4.12 17.23
N MET A 62 16.70 3.83 15.94
CA MET A 62 15.42 3.96 15.25
C MET A 62 14.32 3.12 15.92
N MET A 63 14.62 1.87 16.29
CA MET A 63 13.63 0.97 16.91
C MET A 63 13.17 1.47 18.29
N GLU A 64 14.08 1.96 19.12
CA GLU A 64 13.75 2.51 20.43
C GLU A 64 12.80 3.73 20.31
N LEU A 65 13.07 4.59 19.33
CA LEU A 65 12.22 5.74 19.07
C LEU A 65 10.85 5.30 18.54
N ALA A 66 10.80 4.34 17.61
CA ALA A 66 9.56 3.81 17.08
C ALA A 66 8.68 3.17 18.18
N ASP A 67 9.25 2.30 19.02
CA ASP A 67 8.54 1.68 20.15
C ASP A 67 8.00 2.73 21.14
N TYR A 68 8.75 3.80 21.35
CA TYR A 68 8.27 4.90 22.18
C TYR A 68 7.08 5.60 21.53
N LEU A 69 7.14 5.91 20.21
CA LEU A 69 6.06 6.60 19.49
C LEU A 69 4.79 5.74 19.45
N ASP A 70 4.89 4.45 19.19
CA ASP A 70 3.78 3.49 19.23
C ASP A 70 3.01 3.54 20.57
N SER A 71 3.74 3.78 21.70
CA SER A 71 3.13 3.92 23.02
C SER A 71 2.39 5.24 23.25
N GLN A 72 2.50 6.22 22.34
CA GLN A 72 2.05 7.60 22.56
C GLN A 72 0.70 7.96 21.96
N ASP A 73 0.01 7.03 21.28
CA ASP A 73 -1.25 7.30 20.56
C ASP A 73 -1.15 8.51 19.62
N MET A 74 -0.19 8.43 18.71
CA MET A 74 0.16 9.55 17.82
C MET A 74 -0.99 9.95 16.91
N VAL A 75 -1.82 9.00 16.49
CA VAL A 75 -2.97 9.27 15.62
C VAL A 75 -4.01 10.15 16.33
N GLU A 76 -4.32 9.90 17.60
CA GLU A 76 -5.29 10.71 18.35
C GLU A 76 -4.78 12.13 18.61
N LYS A 77 -3.48 12.26 18.94
CA LYS A 77 -2.83 13.57 19.07
C LYS A 77 -2.88 14.34 17.75
N PHE A 78 -2.59 13.68 16.64
CA PHE A 78 -2.68 14.26 15.31
C PHE A 78 -4.11 14.69 14.97
N VAL A 79 -5.10 13.84 15.21
CA VAL A 79 -6.51 14.14 14.91
C VAL A 79 -6.98 15.38 15.70
N SER A 80 -6.59 15.48 16.96
CA SER A 80 -6.89 16.65 17.81
C SER A 80 -6.20 17.93 17.30
N TYR A 81 -4.97 17.81 16.82
CA TYR A 81 -4.23 18.92 16.21
C TYR A 81 -4.85 19.37 14.89
N ALA A 82 -5.24 18.43 14.04
CA ALA A 82 -5.81 18.67 12.72
C ALA A 82 -7.23 19.30 12.82
N ASP A 83 -8.06 18.84 13.77
CA ASP A 83 -9.40 19.40 13.98
C ASP A 83 -9.37 20.89 14.35
N LYS A 84 -8.43 21.30 15.21
CA LYS A 84 -8.17 22.71 15.54
C LYS A 84 -7.74 23.56 14.35
N ARG A 85 -7.24 22.93 13.29
CA ARG A 85 -6.77 23.58 12.05
C ARG A 85 -7.72 23.42 10.87
N GLY A 86 -8.95 22.96 11.12
CA GLY A 86 -10.02 22.92 10.14
C GLY A 86 -10.26 21.56 9.50
N LEU A 87 -9.41 20.56 9.70
CA LEU A 87 -9.65 19.21 9.22
C LEU A 87 -10.55 18.45 10.23
N LYS A 88 -11.85 18.54 10.01
CA LYS A 88 -12.84 17.97 10.92
C LYS A 88 -12.70 16.47 11.11
N ARG A 89 -12.84 16.02 12.36
CA ARG A 89 -12.76 14.62 12.76
C ARG A 89 -13.79 13.76 12.03
N ARG A 90 -13.37 12.62 11.47
CA ARG A 90 -14.19 11.63 10.75
C ARG A 90 -13.85 10.22 11.22
N ASN A 91 -14.45 9.78 12.34
CA ASN A 91 -14.04 8.57 13.06
C ASN A 91 -13.92 7.31 12.19
N LEU A 92 -14.89 7.05 11.28
CA LEU A 92 -14.86 5.88 10.42
C LEU A 92 -13.68 5.89 9.42
N LEU A 93 -13.35 7.06 8.89
CA LEU A 93 -12.25 7.22 7.96
C LEU A 93 -10.90 7.14 8.68
N ILE A 94 -10.81 7.77 9.85
CA ILE A 94 -9.63 7.71 10.72
C ILE A 94 -9.35 6.26 11.11
N LYS A 95 -10.37 5.52 11.56
CA LYS A 95 -10.21 4.10 11.90
C LYS A 95 -9.67 3.27 10.73
N LYS A 96 -10.17 3.51 9.51
CA LYS A 96 -9.70 2.81 8.29
C LYS A 96 -8.26 3.16 7.91
N SER A 97 -7.85 4.40 8.13
CA SER A 97 -6.49 4.87 7.80
C SER A 97 -5.54 4.90 8.99
N HIS A 98 -5.95 4.37 10.16
CA HIS A 98 -5.19 4.46 11.41
C HIS A 98 -3.74 4.00 11.23
N LYS A 99 -3.54 2.76 10.75
CA LYS A 99 -2.20 2.20 10.52
C LYS A 99 -1.35 3.05 9.56
N LEU A 100 -1.97 3.60 8.52
CA LEU A 100 -1.27 4.43 7.55
C LEU A 100 -0.91 5.80 8.12
N LEU A 101 -1.84 6.42 8.88
CA LEU A 101 -1.59 7.69 9.58
C LEU A 101 -0.45 7.53 10.58
N ASP A 102 -0.52 6.53 11.43
CA ASP A 102 0.48 6.20 12.45
C ASP A 102 1.87 6.09 11.83
N ARG A 103 2.00 5.19 10.86
CA ARG A 103 3.26 4.97 10.15
C ARG A 103 3.81 6.24 9.49
N VAL A 104 2.97 7.05 8.86
CA VAL A 104 3.44 8.27 8.18
C VAL A 104 3.85 9.33 9.20
N ILE A 105 3.11 9.50 10.30
CA ILE A 105 3.46 10.43 11.36
C ILE A 105 4.80 10.04 11.99
N ASP A 106 4.94 8.79 12.41
CA ASP A 106 6.14 8.30 13.08
C ASP A 106 7.35 8.37 12.17
N SER A 107 7.20 8.01 10.89
CA SER A 107 8.28 8.14 9.93
C SER A 107 8.82 9.58 9.83
N ARG A 108 7.95 10.58 9.95
CA ARG A 108 8.35 11.99 9.90
C ARG A 108 9.04 12.45 11.19
N ILE A 109 8.60 11.95 12.33
CA ILE A 109 9.25 12.23 13.61
C ILE A 109 10.64 11.59 13.64
N ILE A 110 10.75 10.34 13.19
CA ILE A 110 12.04 9.63 13.08
C ILE A 110 13.00 10.39 12.18
N TYR A 111 12.53 10.85 11.02
CA TYR A 111 13.33 11.69 10.11
C TYR A 111 13.83 12.97 10.80
N ASN A 112 12.95 13.67 11.55
CA ASN A 112 13.27 14.93 12.21
C ASN A 112 14.24 14.76 13.38
N MET A 113 14.25 13.60 14.01
CA MET A 113 15.04 13.34 15.22
C MET A 113 16.38 12.65 14.95
N LEU A 114 16.40 11.75 14.00
CA LEU A 114 17.59 10.95 13.67
C LEU A 114 18.16 11.42 12.34
N ASP A 115 17.89 10.69 11.27
CA ASP A 115 18.39 11.01 9.93
C ASP A 115 17.58 10.30 8.82
N GLU A 116 18.01 10.51 7.57
CA GLU A 116 17.41 9.86 6.39
C GLU A 116 17.62 8.33 6.40
N GLN A 117 18.72 7.86 6.97
CA GLN A 117 19.00 6.42 7.05
C GLN A 117 18.03 5.72 8.00
N ALA A 118 17.81 6.27 9.18
CA ALA A 118 16.83 5.77 10.15
C ALA A 118 15.40 5.80 9.57
N TRP A 119 15.04 6.90 8.90
CA TRP A 119 13.77 7.00 8.19
C TRP A 119 13.61 5.92 7.12
N THR A 120 14.63 5.71 6.28
CA THR A 120 14.62 4.68 5.23
C THR A 120 14.47 3.28 5.83
N GLN A 121 15.17 2.99 6.91
CA GLN A 121 15.03 1.72 7.65
C GLN A 121 13.58 1.54 8.13
N TYR A 122 13.00 2.56 8.77
CA TYR A 122 11.64 2.50 9.31
C TYR A 122 10.59 2.25 8.23
N ILE A 123 10.61 2.99 7.14
CA ILE A 123 9.62 2.80 6.06
C ILE A 123 9.75 1.44 5.37
N ASN A 124 10.95 0.84 5.38
CA ASN A 124 11.21 -0.45 4.76
C ASN A 124 10.74 -1.64 5.62
N LEU A 125 10.56 -1.47 6.94
CA LEU A 125 10.10 -2.55 7.84
C LEU A 125 8.77 -3.18 7.38
N ASP A 126 7.87 -2.35 6.86
CA ASP A 126 6.53 -2.79 6.47
C ASP A 126 6.28 -2.74 4.95
N ASP A 127 7.32 -2.45 4.16
CA ASP A 127 7.19 -2.39 2.70
C ASP A 127 6.87 -3.78 2.11
N PRO A 128 5.72 -3.96 1.42
CA PRO A 128 5.32 -5.26 0.91
C PRO A 128 6.25 -5.76 -0.21
N VAL A 129 6.89 -4.85 -0.96
CA VAL A 129 7.84 -5.21 -2.03
C VAL A 129 9.12 -5.76 -1.42
N ILE A 130 9.62 -5.12 -0.35
CA ILE A 130 10.81 -5.58 0.36
C ILE A 130 10.54 -6.92 1.03
N LYS A 131 9.41 -7.06 1.75
CA LYS A 131 9.00 -8.33 2.36
C LYS A 131 8.91 -9.46 1.32
N LYS A 132 8.30 -9.17 0.15
CA LYS A 132 8.21 -10.15 -0.92
C LYS A 132 9.56 -10.47 -1.54
N THR A 133 10.45 -9.49 -1.63
CA THR A 133 11.81 -9.71 -2.13
C THR A 133 12.60 -10.64 -1.20
N LEU A 134 12.53 -10.41 0.11
CA LEU A 134 13.18 -11.29 1.10
C LEU A 134 12.62 -12.72 1.03
N ASP A 135 11.28 -12.89 0.96
CA ASP A 135 10.63 -14.20 0.77
C ASP A 135 11.13 -14.92 -0.48
N VAL A 136 11.32 -14.19 -1.60
CA VAL A 136 11.84 -14.75 -2.85
C VAL A 136 13.29 -15.21 -2.70
N PHE A 137 14.12 -14.46 -1.99
CA PHE A 137 15.51 -14.85 -1.74
C PHE A 137 15.62 -16.05 -0.80
N GLU A 138 14.87 -16.04 0.31
CA GLU A 138 14.85 -17.14 1.28
C GLU A 138 14.40 -18.45 0.67
N ASN A 139 13.38 -18.40 -0.20
CA ASN A 139 12.87 -19.58 -0.89
C ASN A 139 13.65 -19.96 -2.15
N HIS A 140 14.83 -19.35 -2.40
CA HIS A 140 15.65 -19.57 -3.60
C HIS A 140 14.87 -19.43 -4.92
N ALA A 141 13.80 -18.65 -4.92
CA ALA A 141 12.95 -18.41 -6.09
C ALA A 141 13.44 -17.24 -6.97
N ALA A 142 14.63 -16.69 -6.67
CA ALA A 142 15.18 -15.50 -7.30
C ALA A 142 15.48 -15.64 -8.80
N PHE A 143 15.59 -16.87 -9.30
CA PHE A 143 15.81 -17.09 -10.74
C PHE A 143 14.51 -17.48 -11.42
N PRO A 144 14.12 -16.79 -12.48
CA PRO A 144 12.91 -17.12 -13.22
C PRO A 144 13.04 -18.56 -13.75
N LYS A 145 12.08 -19.39 -13.35
CA LYS A 145 11.88 -20.70 -14.00
C LYS A 145 11.77 -20.46 -15.50
N LYS A 146 12.33 -21.37 -16.32
CA LYS A 146 12.20 -21.29 -17.79
C LYS A 146 10.78 -20.86 -18.15
N PRO A 147 10.59 -19.87 -19.03
CA PRO A 147 9.24 -19.39 -19.36
C PRO A 147 8.40 -20.55 -19.84
N GLU A 148 7.23 -20.74 -19.23
CA GLU A 148 6.26 -21.72 -19.74
C GLU A 148 5.93 -21.40 -21.20
N PRO A 149 5.86 -22.41 -22.09
CA PRO A 149 5.50 -22.22 -23.49
C PRO A 149 4.21 -21.38 -23.60
N ALA A 150 4.17 -20.46 -24.56
CA ALA A 150 3.10 -19.48 -24.73
C ALA A 150 1.68 -20.11 -24.71
N LYS A 151 1.54 -21.35 -25.19
CA LYS A 151 0.28 -22.12 -25.13
C LYS A 151 -0.22 -22.40 -23.71
N LYS A 152 0.68 -22.66 -22.73
CA LYS A 152 0.27 -22.89 -21.32
C LYS A 152 -0.11 -21.60 -20.61
N ARG A 153 0.56 -20.45 -20.94
CA ARG A 153 0.21 -19.13 -20.41
C ARG A 153 -1.17 -18.65 -20.91
N ALA A 154 -1.47 -18.88 -22.18
CA ALA A 154 -2.78 -18.55 -22.76
C ALA A 154 -3.91 -19.37 -22.12
N ALA A 155 -3.71 -20.68 -21.91
CA ALA A 155 -4.67 -21.55 -21.26
C ALA A 155 -4.91 -21.17 -19.78
N LYS A 156 -3.86 -20.76 -19.05
CA LYS A 156 -3.99 -20.29 -17.67
C LYS A 156 -4.71 -18.93 -17.57
N LYS A 157 -4.42 -17.98 -18.49
CA LYS A 157 -5.15 -16.71 -18.59
C LYS A 157 -6.63 -16.93 -18.96
N ALA A 158 -6.93 -17.83 -19.88
CA ALA A 158 -8.31 -18.18 -20.25
C ALA A 158 -9.09 -18.80 -19.09
N LYS A 159 -8.50 -19.71 -18.33
CA LYS A 159 -9.13 -20.29 -17.12
C LYS A 159 -9.41 -19.25 -16.04
N ILE A 160 -8.49 -18.29 -15.81
CA ILE A 160 -8.69 -17.21 -14.84
C ILE A 160 -9.78 -16.25 -15.32
N ALA A 161 -9.81 -15.92 -16.61
CA ALA A 161 -10.85 -15.08 -17.21
C ALA A 161 -12.24 -15.71 -17.12
N MET A 162 -12.35 -17.02 -17.36
CA MET A 162 -13.62 -17.76 -17.22
C MET A 162 -14.10 -17.88 -15.77
N ALA A 163 -13.18 -17.98 -14.80
CA ALA A 163 -13.52 -18.03 -13.38
C ALA A 163 -13.97 -16.67 -12.82
N ASN A 164 -13.59 -15.57 -13.47
CA ASN A 164 -13.90 -14.20 -13.05
C ASN A 164 -15.01 -13.54 -13.85
N THR A 165 -15.71 -14.26 -14.77
CA THR A 165 -16.87 -13.71 -15.47
C THR A 165 -18.08 -13.72 -14.53
N PRO A 166 -18.63 -12.57 -14.16
CA PRO A 166 -19.87 -12.53 -13.39
C PRO A 166 -20.99 -13.15 -14.20
N TYR A 167 -21.75 -14.04 -13.57
CA TYR A 167 -22.95 -14.65 -14.13
C TYR A 167 -23.88 -13.56 -14.67
N ASN A 168 -24.05 -13.52 -15.97
CA ASN A 168 -24.93 -12.55 -16.62
C ASN A 168 -26.37 -13.07 -16.55
N TYR A 169 -27.18 -12.51 -15.66
CA TYR A 169 -28.57 -12.86 -15.38
C TYR A 169 -29.56 -12.34 -16.47
N SER A 170 -29.11 -12.08 -17.69
CA SER A 170 -29.95 -11.46 -18.74
C SER A 170 -30.49 -12.39 -19.81
N SER A 171 -30.49 -13.73 -19.64
CA SER A 171 -31.01 -14.66 -20.66
C SER A 171 -32.29 -15.44 -20.27
N LEU A 172 -33.10 -14.93 -19.33
CA LEU A 172 -34.35 -15.58 -18.91
C LEU A 172 -35.59 -14.69 -19.06
N HIS A 173 -35.71 -13.90 -20.13
CA HIS A 173 -36.99 -13.30 -20.50
C HIS A 173 -37.03 -13.02 -22.02
N HIS A 174 -37.16 -14.05 -22.81
CA HIS A 174 -37.77 -13.93 -24.18
C HIS A 174 -38.22 -15.34 -24.63
N ASN A 175 -39.28 -15.80 -24.05
CA ASN A 175 -40.19 -16.80 -24.71
C ASN A 175 -41.48 -16.83 -23.89
N ASN A 176 -42.40 -15.95 -24.21
CA ASN A 176 -43.83 -16.19 -24.11
C ASN A 176 -44.56 -14.90 -24.55
N CYS A 177 -44.87 -14.83 -25.82
CA CYS A 177 -46.06 -14.15 -26.32
C CYS A 177 -46.22 -14.40 -27.84
N MET A 178 -46.85 -15.49 -28.15
CA MET A 178 -47.64 -15.65 -29.38
C MET A 178 -48.52 -16.88 -29.23
N ILE A 179 -49.73 -16.69 -28.82
CA ILE A 179 -50.93 -17.44 -29.22
C ILE A 179 -52.11 -16.59 -28.78
N ALA A 180 -52.83 -16.04 -29.68
CA ALA A 180 -54.23 -16.23 -29.94
C ALA A 180 -54.79 -15.02 -30.69
N ASN A 181 -55.11 -15.19 -31.93
CA ASN A 181 -56.29 -14.57 -32.52
C ASN A 181 -56.84 -15.56 -33.54
N ALA A 182 -57.97 -16.14 -33.23
CA ALA A 182 -59.02 -16.52 -34.11
C ALA A 182 -60.33 -15.99 -33.52
#